data_f06d86af1f357643ba7fd8a059d0da26
#
_entry.id   f06d86af1f357643ba7fd8a059d0da26
#
_cell.length_a   1.000
_cell.length_b   1.000
_cell.length_c   1.000
_cell.angle_alpha   90.00
_cell.angle_beta   90.00
_cell.angle_gamma   90.00
#
_symmetry.space_group_name_H-M   'P 1'
#
loop_
_entity.id
_entity.type
_entity.pdbx_description
1 polymer ?
#
loop_
_entity_poly.entity_id
_entity_poly.type
_entity_poly.pdbx_seq_one_letter_code
_entity_poly.pdbx_strand_id
1 'polypeptide(L)'
;VIRLPRGCHTATHLVALAPLEYWESLYPSRTGVNWPAAASDLHKSSAAMGIFAAERIRGRGAWWDEGRTVLHLGDRLITPEGEHPITKPFRSRHIYQRLKRLEGPCGVEPLTVQEAGVIVGIANRFRWEVPASGTLLLGWVVLAPICGALRWRPHLWLTAGAGSGKSQILDRFVAPLLGDLSLVVVGATTEAGLRQTICCDAVPVVFDEAESIEKG
;
A
#
# COMPACT_ATOMS: atom_id res chain seq x y z
N VAL A 1 -8.08 -4.87 10.40
CA VAL A 1 -8.18 -6.30 10.75
C VAL A 1 -7.22 -6.58 11.89
N ILE A 2 -7.72 -7.05 13.01
CA ILE A 2 -6.91 -7.54 14.14
C ILE A 2 -6.94 -9.06 14.08
N ARG A 3 -5.77 -9.71 14.04
CA ARG A 3 -5.65 -11.16 14.07
C ARG A 3 -5.52 -11.62 15.52
N LEU A 4 -6.47 -12.40 16.00
CA LEU A 4 -6.36 -13.10 17.28
C LEU A 4 -5.78 -14.50 17.04
N PRO A 5 -4.68 -14.88 17.71
CA PRO A 5 -4.16 -16.24 17.66
C PRO A 5 -5.19 -17.26 18.21
N ARG A 6 -5.09 -18.52 17.80
CA ARG A 6 -5.92 -19.60 18.35
C ARG A 6 -5.75 -19.67 19.87
N GLY A 7 -6.86 -19.74 20.59
CA GLY A 7 -6.86 -19.77 22.06
C GLY A 7 -6.69 -18.41 22.76
N CYS A 8 -6.47 -17.33 22.04
CA CYS A 8 -6.31 -15.99 22.60
C CYS A 8 -7.65 -15.24 22.68
N HIS A 9 -8.61 -15.76 23.45
CA HIS A 9 -9.91 -15.12 23.68
C HIS A 9 -10.10 -14.80 25.17
N THR A 10 -8.99 -14.43 25.84
CA THR A 10 -9.00 -13.98 27.24
C THR A 10 -9.32 -12.50 27.33
N ALA A 11 -9.64 -12.03 28.55
CA ALA A 11 -9.92 -10.63 28.83
C ALA A 11 -8.91 -9.65 28.19
N THR A 12 -7.61 -9.94 28.34
CA THR A 12 -6.52 -9.10 27.78
C THR A 12 -6.60 -8.96 26.26
N HIS A 13 -6.96 -10.03 25.55
CA HIS A 13 -7.08 -10.00 24.10
C HIS A 13 -8.38 -9.32 23.62
N LEU A 14 -9.47 -9.50 24.37
CA LEU A 14 -10.76 -8.89 24.04
C LEU A 14 -10.74 -7.37 24.26
N VAL A 15 -10.08 -6.90 25.31
CA VAL A 15 -9.89 -5.44 25.56
C VAL A 15 -9.08 -4.78 24.42
N ALA A 16 -8.22 -5.50 23.74
CA ALA A 16 -7.52 -4.97 22.55
C ALA A 16 -8.44 -4.75 21.33
N LEU A 17 -9.63 -5.37 21.31
CA LEU A 17 -10.63 -5.20 20.23
C LEU A 17 -11.56 -4.01 20.45
N ALA A 18 -11.92 -3.74 21.73
CA ALA A 18 -12.80 -2.63 22.09
C ALA A 18 -12.49 -2.17 23.54
N PRO A 19 -12.79 -0.90 23.88
CA PRO A 19 -12.61 -0.39 25.25
C PRO A 19 -13.37 -1.21 26.30
N LEU A 20 -12.91 -1.15 27.55
CA LEU A 20 -13.51 -1.93 28.65
C LEU A 20 -14.97 -1.59 28.84
N GLU A 21 -15.34 -0.32 28.78
CA GLU A 21 -16.72 0.17 28.93
C GLU A 21 -17.69 -0.46 27.92
N TYR A 22 -17.21 -0.75 26.71
CA TYR A 22 -17.99 -1.48 25.70
C TYR A 22 -18.36 -2.88 26.18
N TRP A 23 -17.37 -3.60 26.75
CA TRP A 23 -17.59 -4.96 27.25
C TRP A 23 -18.44 -4.99 28.51
N GLU A 24 -18.28 -4.02 29.41
CA GLU A 24 -19.08 -3.86 30.62
C GLU A 24 -20.55 -3.61 30.29
N SER A 25 -20.82 -2.81 29.27
CA SER A 25 -22.21 -2.52 28.85
C SER A 25 -22.91 -3.71 28.23
N LEU A 26 -22.19 -4.56 27.49
CA LEU A 26 -22.80 -5.71 26.80
C LEU A 26 -22.81 -7.00 27.61
N TYR A 27 -21.82 -7.19 28.48
CA TYR A 27 -21.61 -8.42 29.25
C TYR A 27 -21.39 -8.14 30.74
N PRO A 28 -22.33 -7.45 31.42
CA PRO A 28 -22.17 -7.11 32.83
C PRO A 28 -22.10 -8.36 33.71
N SER A 29 -21.28 -8.31 34.76
CA SER A 29 -21.23 -9.28 35.83
C SER A 29 -21.03 -8.61 37.19
N ARG A 30 -21.18 -9.35 38.28
CA ARG A 30 -20.99 -8.81 39.65
C ARG A 30 -19.58 -8.24 39.89
N THR A 31 -18.57 -8.73 39.16
CA THR A 31 -17.17 -8.40 39.33
C THR A 31 -16.58 -7.71 38.10
N GLY A 32 -17.42 -7.11 37.23
CA GLY A 32 -16.99 -6.45 35.99
C GLY A 32 -17.62 -7.12 34.75
N VAL A 33 -16.79 -7.69 33.85
CA VAL A 33 -17.23 -8.27 32.57
C VAL A 33 -17.36 -9.80 32.65
N ASN A 34 -18.42 -10.36 32.08
CA ASN A 34 -18.55 -11.80 31.83
C ASN A 34 -17.77 -12.18 30.58
N TRP A 35 -16.43 -12.33 30.70
CA TRP A 35 -15.53 -12.66 29.63
C TRP A 35 -15.83 -13.97 28.88
N PRO A 36 -16.27 -15.06 29.58
CA PRO A 36 -16.71 -16.28 28.90
C PRO A 36 -17.90 -16.06 27.95
N ALA A 37 -18.88 -15.26 28.35
CA ALA A 37 -20.02 -14.93 27.51
C ALA A 37 -19.59 -14.07 26.30
N ALA A 38 -18.80 -13.06 26.52
CA ALA A 38 -18.23 -12.22 25.47
C ALA A 38 -17.40 -13.03 24.43
N ALA A 39 -16.56 -13.96 24.90
CA ALA A 39 -15.79 -14.85 24.02
C ALA A 39 -16.72 -15.81 23.25
N SER A 40 -17.73 -16.38 23.88
CA SER A 40 -18.71 -17.27 23.24
C SER A 40 -19.44 -16.54 22.09
N ASP A 41 -19.90 -15.32 22.32
CA ASP A 41 -20.65 -14.56 21.32
C ASP A 41 -19.74 -14.09 20.18
N LEU A 42 -18.48 -13.77 20.48
CA LEU A 42 -17.48 -13.49 19.43
C LEU A 42 -17.26 -14.72 18.54
N HIS A 43 -17.15 -15.91 19.13
CA HIS A 43 -17.04 -17.17 18.38
C HIS A 43 -18.27 -17.43 17.51
N LYS A 44 -19.47 -17.26 18.04
CA LYS A 44 -20.72 -17.41 17.26
C LYS A 44 -20.80 -16.43 16.10
N SER A 45 -20.49 -15.16 16.37
CA SER A 45 -20.47 -14.11 15.34
C SER A 45 -19.42 -14.40 14.26
N SER A 46 -18.24 -14.83 14.66
CA SER A 46 -17.17 -15.21 13.72
C SER A 46 -17.59 -16.41 12.85
N ALA A 47 -18.20 -17.43 13.45
CA ALA A 47 -18.70 -18.60 12.72
C ALA A 47 -19.82 -18.21 11.72
N ALA A 48 -20.70 -17.31 12.09
CA ALA A 48 -21.75 -16.79 11.21
C ALA A 48 -21.21 -16.00 10.02
N MET A 49 -20.05 -15.33 10.18
CA MET A 49 -19.37 -14.59 9.08
C MET A 49 -18.68 -15.52 8.07
N GLY A 50 -18.53 -16.80 8.38
CA GLY A 50 -17.89 -17.80 7.53
C GLY A 50 -16.36 -17.76 7.57
N ILE A 51 -15.73 -18.35 6.55
CA ILE A 51 -14.28 -18.45 6.47
C ILE A 51 -13.67 -17.10 6.05
N PHE A 52 -12.73 -16.62 6.84
CA PHE A 52 -12.00 -15.40 6.54
C PHE A 52 -11.06 -15.62 5.34
N ALA A 53 -11.30 -14.89 4.26
CA ALA A 53 -10.52 -14.91 3.04
C ALA A 53 -9.36 -13.90 3.14
N ALA A 54 -8.18 -14.38 3.53
CA ALA A 54 -6.99 -13.52 3.71
C ALA A 54 -6.56 -12.82 2.41
N GLU A 55 -6.84 -13.44 1.26
CA GLU A 55 -6.59 -12.89 -0.08
C GLU A 55 -7.43 -11.64 -0.39
N ARG A 56 -8.45 -11.35 0.41
CA ARG A 56 -9.22 -10.11 0.30
C ARG A 56 -8.57 -8.92 0.99
N ILE A 57 -7.56 -9.15 1.81
CA ILE A 57 -6.85 -8.05 2.49
C ILE A 57 -6.09 -7.23 1.45
N ARG A 58 -6.18 -5.91 1.59
CA ARG A 58 -5.44 -4.93 0.80
C ARG A 58 -4.68 -3.99 1.72
N GLY A 59 -3.41 -3.84 1.43
CA GLY A 59 -2.53 -2.84 2.01
C GLY A 59 -2.60 -1.53 1.23
N ARG A 60 -1.59 -0.70 1.41
CA ARG A 60 -1.47 0.63 0.80
C ARG A 60 -1.25 0.52 -0.71
N GLY A 61 -1.56 1.60 -1.43
CA GLY A 61 -1.49 1.65 -2.88
C GLY A 61 -2.86 1.70 -3.55
N ALA A 62 -2.89 1.71 -4.87
CA ALA A 62 -4.12 1.80 -5.64
C ALA A 62 -4.68 0.43 -5.99
N TRP A 63 -5.99 0.27 -5.84
CA TRP A 63 -6.71 -0.98 -6.07
C TRP A 63 -7.94 -0.76 -6.94
N TRP A 64 -8.25 -1.74 -7.79
CA TRP A 64 -9.51 -1.76 -8.51
C TRP A 64 -10.57 -2.48 -7.68
N ASP A 65 -11.64 -1.76 -7.30
CA ASP A 65 -12.66 -2.25 -6.39
C ASP A 65 -14.08 -1.79 -6.83
N GLU A 66 -14.96 -2.73 -7.10
CA GLU A 66 -16.35 -2.49 -7.50
C GLU A 66 -16.52 -1.43 -8.60
N GLY A 67 -15.68 -1.49 -9.65
CA GLY A 67 -15.79 -0.60 -10.81
C GLY A 67 -15.09 0.75 -10.67
N ARG A 68 -14.37 0.99 -9.57
CA ARG A 68 -13.63 2.24 -9.32
C ARG A 68 -12.21 1.99 -8.82
N THR A 69 -11.37 2.98 -8.94
CA THR A 69 -10.05 2.99 -8.30
C THR A 69 -10.19 3.47 -6.86
N VAL A 70 -9.56 2.75 -5.94
CA VAL A 70 -9.43 3.10 -4.53
C VAL A 70 -7.95 3.25 -4.21
N LEU A 71 -7.51 4.45 -3.83
CA LEU A 71 -6.16 4.70 -3.34
C LEU A 71 -6.15 4.60 -1.81
N HIS A 72 -5.45 3.60 -1.30
CA HIS A 72 -5.31 3.34 0.13
C HIS A 72 -4.03 3.97 0.67
N LEU A 73 -4.15 4.95 1.56
CA LEU A 73 -3.04 5.70 2.16
C LEU A 73 -2.73 5.30 3.60
N GLY A 74 -3.16 4.12 4.02
CA GLY A 74 -2.89 3.55 5.35
C GLY A 74 -3.97 3.85 6.38
N ASP A 75 -4.35 5.10 6.58
CA ASP A 75 -5.39 5.55 7.52
C ASP A 75 -6.70 5.97 6.83
N ARG A 76 -6.67 6.14 5.52
CA ARG A 76 -7.80 6.59 4.71
C ARG A 76 -7.78 6.00 3.30
N LEU A 77 -8.92 6.07 2.65
CA LEU A 77 -9.14 5.67 1.27
C LEU A 77 -9.54 6.90 0.46
N ILE A 78 -8.96 7.04 -0.71
CA ILE A 78 -9.34 8.08 -1.68
C ILE A 78 -10.04 7.40 -2.85
N THR A 79 -11.19 7.90 -3.20
CA THR A 79 -12.01 7.42 -4.32
C THR A 79 -12.42 8.60 -5.20
N PRO A 80 -13.01 8.38 -6.38
CA PRO A 80 -13.57 9.46 -7.18
C PRO A 80 -14.65 10.27 -6.43
N GLU A 81 -15.31 9.67 -5.44
CA GLU A 81 -16.37 10.31 -4.64
C GLU A 81 -15.79 11.12 -3.46
N GLY A 82 -14.50 10.99 -3.17
CA GLY A 82 -13.80 11.72 -2.11
C GLY A 82 -13.02 10.87 -1.15
N GLU A 83 -12.68 11.46 0.00
CA GLU A 83 -11.89 10.84 1.06
C GLU A 83 -12.79 10.10 2.07
N HIS A 84 -12.41 8.88 2.43
CA HIS A 84 -13.08 8.04 3.40
C HIS A 84 -12.12 7.59 4.50
N PRO A 85 -12.34 7.97 5.78
CA PRO A 85 -11.56 7.43 6.90
C PRO A 85 -11.72 5.91 6.98
N ILE A 86 -10.62 5.18 7.15
CA ILE A 86 -10.64 3.71 7.20
C ILE A 86 -11.41 3.16 8.43
N THR A 87 -11.68 4.00 9.41
CA THR A 87 -12.45 3.67 10.61
C THR A 87 -13.96 3.65 10.37
N LYS A 88 -14.42 4.21 9.25
CA LYS A 88 -15.84 4.21 8.87
C LYS A 88 -16.15 3.04 7.93
N PRO A 89 -17.40 2.52 7.95
CA PRO A 89 -17.81 1.51 6.99
C PRO A 89 -17.61 1.99 5.55
N PHE A 90 -17.02 1.13 4.73
CA PHE A 90 -16.78 1.37 3.33
C PHE A 90 -17.23 0.17 2.51
N ARG A 91 -18.09 0.39 1.52
CA ARG A 91 -18.56 -0.68 0.64
C ARG A 91 -17.43 -1.14 -0.26
N SER A 92 -17.07 -2.40 -0.16
CA SER A 92 -15.93 -2.99 -0.87
C SER A 92 -16.03 -4.51 -0.87
N ARG A 93 -15.53 -5.14 -1.95
CA ARG A 93 -15.23 -6.58 -1.97
C ARG A 93 -13.93 -6.93 -1.23
N HIS A 94 -13.10 -5.94 -0.93
CA HIS A 94 -11.82 -6.07 -0.25
C HIS A 94 -11.91 -5.66 1.22
N ILE A 95 -10.87 -5.95 1.97
CA ILE A 95 -10.70 -5.58 3.37
C ILE A 95 -9.46 -4.70 3.45
N TYR A 96 -9.63 -3.39 3.56
CA TYR A 96 -8.53 -2.45 3.67
C TYR A 96 -8.00 -2.45 5.09
N GLN A 97 -6.72 -2.79 5.25
CA GLN A 97 -6.07 -2.87 6.55
C GLN A 97 -5.60 -1.49 6.98
N ARG A 98 -5.88 -1.11 8.25
CA ARG A 98 -5.29 0.11 8.80
C ARG A 98 -3.79 -0.07 8.97
N LEU A 99 -3.01 0.83 8.35
CA LEU A 99 -1.55 0.82 8.33
C LEU A 99 -1.00 2.22 8.61
N LYS A 100 0.32 2.34 8.72
CA LYS A 100 0.99 3.64 8.80
C LYS A 100 0.60 4.48 7.58
N ARG A 101 0.23 5.73 7.85
CA ARG A 101 -0.13 6.73 6.83
C ARG A 101 1.00 6.92 5.83
N LEU A 102 0.64 6.99 4.55
CA LEU A 102 1.46 7.53 3.47
C LEU A 102 0.98 8.94 3.14
N GLU A 103 1.91 9.81 2.81
CA GLU A 103 1.56 11.07 2.16
C GLU A 103 1.14 10.78 0.71
N GLY A 104 0.08 11.43 0.29
CA GLY A 104 -0.52 11.19 -1.02
C GLY A 104 -1.10 12.49 -1.59
N PRO A 105 -1.65 12.45 -2.80
CA PRO A 105 -2.12 13.63 -3.53
C PRO A 105 -3.42 14.24 -2.98
N CYS A 106 -3.65 14.18 -1.67
CA CYS A 106 -4.87 14.70 -1.06
C CYS A 106 -4.81 16.22 -0.91
N GLY A 107 -5.81 16.91 -1.44
CA GLY A 107 -5.92 18.37 -1.33
C GLY A 107 -4.89 19.14 -2.16
N VAL A 108 -4.22 18.46 -3.09
CA VAL A 108 -3.25 19.08 -4.01
C VAL A 108 -3.92 19.23 -5.38
N GLU A 109 -3.84 20.42 -5.95
CA GLU A 109 -4.32 20.65 -7.31
C GLU A 109 -3.50 19.83 -8.32
N PRO A 110 -4.12 19.27 -9.35
CA PRO A 110 -3.41 18.59 -10.42
C PRO A 110 -2.43 19.53 -11.12
N LEU A 111 -1.31 18.99 -11.60
CA LEU A 111 -0.36 19.74 -12.40
C LEU A 111 -1.04 20.33 -13.63
N THR A 112 -0.75 21.58 -13.91
CA THR A 112 -1.12 22.23 -15.17
C THR A 112 -0.34 21.61 -16.33
N VAL A 113 -0.80 21.78 -17.55
CA VAL A 113 -0.11 21.33 -18.76
C VAL A 113 1.31 21.93 -18.85
N GLN A 114 1.48 23.16 -18.40
CA GLN A 114 2.79 23.83 -18.40
C GLN A 114 3.75 23.19 -17.40
N GLU A 115 3.31 22.92 -16.17
CA GLU A 115 4.12 22.25 -15.15
C GLU A 115 4.46 20.83 -15.55
N ALA A 116 3.48 20.08 -16.08
CA ALA A 116 3.75 18.75 -16.66
C ALA A 116 4.78 18.83 -17.80
N GLY A 117 4.70 19.86 -18.64
CA GLY A 117 5.67 20.13 -19.71
C GLY A 117 7.09 20.35 -19.20
N VAL A 118 7.28 20.97 -18.03
CA VAL A 118 8.58 21.13 -17.39
C VAL A 118 9.16 19.76 -17.01
N ILE A 119 8.36 18.89 -16.42
CA ILE A 119 8.81 17.53 -16.02
C ILE A 119 9.21 16.72 -17.27
N VAL A 120 8.41 16.78 -18.33
CA VAL A 120 8.73 16.16 -19.62
C VAL A 120 10.04 16.72 -20.19
N GLY A 121 10.22 18.05 -20.13
CA GLY A 121 11.46 18.70 -20.57
C GLY A 121 12.67 18.22 -19.79
N ILE A 122 12.57 18.03 -18.47
CA ILE A 122 13.66 17.50 -17.63
C ILE A 122 13.99 16.07 -18.04
N ALA A 123 13.00 15.19 -18.15
CA ALA A 123 13.20 13.79 -18.54
C ALA A 123 13.91 13.65 -19.89
N ASN A 124 13.55 14.50 -20.85
CA ASN A 124 14.14 14.48 -22.20
C ASN A 124 15.55 15.11 -22.28
N ARG A 125 16.01 15.82 -21.24
CA ARG A 125 17.38 16.37 -21.18
C ARG A 125 18.43 15.36 -20.73
N PHE A 126 18.04 14.22 -20.17
CA PHE A 126 18.98 13.15 -19.91
C PHE A 126 19.52 12.62 -21.25
N ARG A 127 20.80 12.22 -21.26
CA ARG A 127 21.46 11.71 -22.48
C ARG A 127 21.03 10.26 -22.75
N TRP A 128 19.87 10.12 -23.34
CA TRP A 128 19.34 8.82 -23.73
C TRP A 128 19.97 8.32 -25.02
N GLU A 129 20.29 7.02 -25.08
CA GLU A 129 20.66 6.34 -26.31
C GLU A 129 19.47 6.29 -27.28
N VAL A 130 18.29 6.01 -26.74
CA VAL A 130 17.03 5.99 -27.51
C VAL A 130 16.21 7.24 -27.16
N PRO A 131 15.86 8.09 -28.14
CA PRO A 131 15.16 9.36 -27.87
C PRO A 131 13.84 9.23 -27.12
N ALA A 132 13.09 8.09 -27.31
CA ALA A 132 11.83 7.85 -26.62
C ALA A 132 11.96 7.51 -25.12
N SER A 133 13.17 7.25 -24.61
CA SER A 133 13.37 6.74 -23.25
C SER A 133 12.87 7.70 -22.17
N GLY A 134 13.03 9.02 -22.35
CA GLY A 134 12.49 10.00 -21.41
C GLY A 134 10.97 9.93 -21.29
N THR A 135 10.28 9.79 -22.40
CA THR A 135 8.82 9.62 -22.44
C THR A 135 8.39 8.30 -21.82
N LEU A 136 9.11 7.21 -22.07
CA LEU A 136 8.82 5.90 -21.48
C LEU A 136 9.03 5.90 -19.97
N LEU A 137 10.08 6.54 -19.47
CA LEU A 137 10.33 6.71 -18.04
C LEU A 137 9.18 7.46 -17.37
N LEU A 138 8.74 8.57 -17.96
CA LEU A 138 7.62 9.34 -17.42
C LEU A 138 6.30 8.56 -17.47
N GLY A 139 6.03 7.85 -18.57
CA GLY A 139 4.88 6.97 -18.67
C GLY A 139 4.85 5.95 -17.55
N TRP A 140 6.01 5.36 -17.23
CA TRP A 140 6.13 4.46 -16.11
C TRP A 140 5.90 5.17 -14.75
N VAL A 141 6.49 6.34 -14.53
CA VAL A 141 6.32 7.12 -13.28
C VAL A 141 4.85 7.46 -13.04
N VAL A 142 4.08 7.79 -14.07
CA VAL A 142 2.64 8.08 -13.96
C VAL A 142 1.83 6.82 -13.64
N LEU A 143 2.17 5.68 -14.24
CA LEU A 143 1.43 4.42 -14.06
C LEU A 143 1.83 3.65 -12.81
N ALA A 144 3.05 3.82 -12.32
CA ALA A 144 3.59 3.06 -11.21
C ALA A 144 2.77 3.19 -9.92
N PRO A 145 2.35 4.39 -9.46
CA PRO A 145 1.56 4.54 -8.23
C PRO A 145 0.19 3.85 -8.28
N ILE A 146 -0.35 3.62 -9.49
CA ILE A 146 -1.63 2.95 -9.67
C ILE A 146 -1.49 1.47 -10.05
N CYS A 147 -0.30 0.89 -9.93
CA CYS A 147 0.02 -0.46 -10.41
C CYS A 147 -0.91 -1.57 -9.89
N GLY A 148 -1.43 -1.45 -8.67
CA GLY A 148 -2.36 -2.43 -8.09
C GLY A 148 -3.77 -2.38 -8.68
N ALA A 149 -4.16 -1.28 -9.33
CA ALA A 149 -5.43 -1.13 -10.03
C ALA A 149 -5.34 -1.59 -11.51
N LEU A 150 -4.13 -1.72 -12.05
CA LEU A 150 -3.92 -2.12 -13.44
C LEU A 150 -3.99 -3.64 -13.59
N ARG A 151 -4.58 -4.11 -14.69
CA ARG A 151 -4.58 -5.54 -15.05
C ARG A 151 -3.19 -6.04 -15.41
N TRP A 152 -2.37 -5.19 -16.00
CA TRP A 152 -0.99 -5.42 -16.35
C TRP A 152 -0.12 -4.35 -15.70
N ARG A 153 0.95 -4.76 -15.03
CA ARG A 153 1.87 -3.87 -14.32
C ARG A 153 3.08 -3.59 -15.21
N PRO A 154 3.31 -2.33 -15.60
CA PRO A 154 4.46 -2.00 -16.43
C PRO A 154 5.76 -2.19 -15.64
N HIS A 155 6.75 -2.80 -16.27
CA HIS A 155 8.11 -2.89 -15.78
C HIS A 155 9.01 -1.98 -16.61
N LEU A 156 9.95 -1.31 -15.96
CA LEU A 156 10.96 -0.48 -16.60
C LEU A 156 12.35 -0.94 -16.19
N TRP A 157 13.23 -1.13 -17.17
CA TRP A 157 14.63 -1.41 -16.95
C TRP A 157 15.46 -0.22 -17.44
N LEU A 158 16.24 0.37 -16.51
CA LEU A 158 17.17 1.45 -16.81
C LEU A 158 18.58 0.86 -16.84
N THR A 159 19.15 0.76 -18.05
CA THR A 159 20.48 0.19 -18.25
C THR A 159 21.46 1.26 -18.74
N ALA A 160 22.65 1.24 -18.22
CA ALA A 160 23.76 2.09 -18.71
C ALA A 160 25.06 1.65 -18.05
N GLY A 161 26.20 2.07 -18.59
CA GLY A 161 27.52 1.81 -18.01
C GLY A 161 27.70 2.38 -16.59
N ALA A 162 28.73 1.92 -15.89
CA ALA A 162 29.08 2.47 -14.59
C ALA A 162 29.38 3.98 -14.70
N GLY A 163 28.96 4.76 -13.70
CA GLY A 163 29.17 6.21 -13.67
C GLY A 163 28.29 7.02 -14.62
N SER A 164 27.35 6.41 -15.34
CA SER A 164 26.45 7.08 -16.30
C SER A 164 25.35 7.94 -15.68
N GLY A 165 25.17 7.90 -14.34
CA GLY A 165 24.14 8.67 -13.63
C GLY A 165 22.83 7.95 -13.43
N LYS A 166 22.73 6.62 -13.59
CA LYS A 166 21.51 5.84 -13.31
C LYS A 166 20.92 6.14 -11.94
N SER A 167 21.71 5.99 -10.87
CA SER A 167 21.26 6.23 -9.49
C SER A 167 20.82 7.69 -9.28
N GLN A 168 21.46 8.66 -9.95
CA GLN A 168 21.00 10.06 -9.89
C GLN A 168 19.62 10.26 -10.51
N ILE A 169 19.30 9.56 -11.60
CA ILE A 169 17.98 9.60 -12.21
C ILE A 169 16.97 8.99 -11.23
N LEU A 170 17.30 7.86 -10.60
CA LEU A 170 16.41 7.21 -9.63
C LEU A 170 16.20 8.10 -8.39
N ASP A 171 17.27 8.60 -7.78
CA ASP A 171 17.21 9.33 -6.51
C ASP A 171 16.69 10.76 -6.63
N ARG A 172 17.06 11.45 -7.72
CA ARG A 172 16.77 12.89 -7.87
C ARG A 172 15.61 13.20 -8.80
N PHE A 173 15.12 12.23 -9.56
CA PHE A 173 14.03 12.43 -10.48
C PHE A 173 12.87 11.47 -10.22
N VAL A 174 13.11 10.15 -10.22
CA VAL A 174 12.05 9.15 -10.06
C VAL A 174 11.50 9.13 -8.64
N ALA A 175 12.36 8.97 -7.63
CA ALA A 175 11.93 8.86 -6.24
C ALA A 175 11.17 10.10 -5.74
N PRO A 176 11.59 11.36 -6.02
CA PRO A 176 10.81 12.54 -5.65
C PRO A 176 9.42 12.61 -6.32
N LEU A 177 9.28 12.15 -7.56
CA LEU A 177 8.00 12.13 -8.27
C LEU A 177 7.04 11.07 -7.74
N LEU A 178 7.55 9.95 -7.23
CA LEU A 178 6.76 8.88 -6.64
C LEU A 178 6.46 9.11 -5.16
N GLY A 179 7.34 9.82 -4.46
CA GLY A 179 7.22 10.08 -3.02
C GLY A 179 7.00 8.82 -2.20
N ASP A 180 6.16 8.91 -1.17
CA ASP A 180 5.81 7.79 -0.29
C ASP A 180 5.02 6.66 -0.98
N LEU A 181 4.55 6.90 -2.21
CA LEU A 181 3.83 5.89 -2.99
C LEU A 181 4.75 4.88 -3.69
N SER A 182 6.01 4.81 -3.29
CA SER A 182 6.98 3.84 -3.81
C SER A 182 7.84 3.24 -2.70
N LEU A 183 8.36 2.05 -2.96
CA LEU A 183 9.38 1.41 -2.13
C LEU A 183 10.71 1.45 -2.88
N VAL A 184 11.67 2.22 -2.36
CA VAL A 184 13.04 2.22 -2.89
C VAL A 184 13.84 1.16 -2.16
N VAL A 185 14.50 0.30 -2.91
CA VAL A 185 15.31 -0.82 -2.42
C VAL A 185 16.71 -0.70 -3.01
N VAL A 186 17.71 -0.78 -2.16
CA VAL A 186 19.13 -0.67 -2.56
C VAL A 186 19.87 -1.95 -2.14
N GLY A 187 20.74 -2.44 -3.01
CA GLY A 187 21.67 -3.53 -2.69
C GLY A 187 21.05 -4.92 -2.63
N ALA A 188 21.69 -5.84 -1.86
CA ALA A 188 21.42 -7.27 -1.83
C ALA A 188 20.13 -7.67 -1.08
N THR A 189 19.02 -7.00 -1.39
CA THR A 189 17.71 -7.39 -0.82
C THR A 189 17.25 -8.69 -1.46
N THR A 190 16.99 -9.70 -0.64
CA THR A 190 16.46 -10.98 -1.12
C THR A 190 14.99 -10.85 -1.53
N GLU A 191 14.53 -11.71 -2.45
CA GLU A 191 13.11 -11.79 -2.82
C GLU A 191 12.20 -11.99 -1.60
N ALA A 192 12.61 -12.83 -0.65
CA ALA A 192 11.86 -13.08 0.58
C ALA A 192 11.76 -11.80 1.44
N GLY A 193 12.84 -11.04 1.59
CA GLY A 193 12.86 -9.76 2.31
C GLY A 193 11.96 -8.72 1.63
N LEU A 194 12.02 -8.64 0.30
CA LEU A 194 11.15 -7.75 -0.47
C LEU A 194 9.67 -8.10 -0.29
N ARG A 195 9.30 -9.37 -0.42
CA ARG A 195 7.92 -9.84 -0.21
C ARG A 195 7.43 -9.56 1.20
N GLN A 196 8.29 -9.71 2.21
CA GLN A 196 7.95 -9.41 3.60
C GLN A 196 7.71 -7.91 3.80
N THR A 197 8.52 -7.05 3.17
CA THR A 197 8.38 -5.59 3.27
C THR A 197 7.12 -5.10 2.58
N ILE A 198 6.83 -5.57 1.36
CA ILE A 198 5.63 -5.18 0.61
C ILE A 198 4.36 -5.74 1.25
N CYS A 199 4.42 -6.98 1.75
CA CYS A 199 3.28 -7.68 2.36
C CYS A 199 2.01 -7.59 1.48
N CYS A 200 1.00 -6.82 1.92
CA CYS A 200 -0.28 -6.63 1.22
C CYS A 200 -0.34 -5.32 0.41
N ASP A 201 0.73 -4.55 0.35
CA ASP A 201 0.77 -3.26 -0.35
C ASP A 201 0.84 -3.47 -1.87
N ALA A 202 0.31 -2.51 -2.62
CA ALA A 202 0.42 -2.42 -4.07
C ALA A 202 1.11 -1.11 -4.47
N VAL A 203 2.37 -0.99 -4.07
CA VAL A 203 3.24 0.13 -4.41
C VAL A 203 4.31 -0.32 -5.40
N PRO A 204 4.78 0.57 -6.30
CA PRO A 204 5.91 0.28 -7.17
C PRO A 204 7.19 0.08 -6.35
N VAL A 205 8.04 -0.82 -6.83
CA VAL A 205 9.37 -1.02 -6.28
C VAL A 205 10.39 -0.43 -7.23
N VAL A 206 11.18 0.51 -6.72
CA VAL A 206 12.37 1.05 -7.41
C VAL A 206 13.57 0.30 -6.87
N PHE A 207 14.20 -0.49 -7.71
CA PHE A 207 15.33 -1.32 -7.33
C PHE A 207 16.60 -0.74 -7.96
N ASP A 208 17.51 -0.19 -7.15
CA ASP A 208 18.84 0.21 -7.59
C ASP A 208 19.82 -0.96 -7.40
N GLU A 209 20.74 -1.14 -8.34
CA GLU A 209 21.70 -2.25 -8.34
C GLU A 209 21.04 -3.65 -8.45
N ALA A 210 20.08 -3.80 -9.37
CA ALA A 210 19.44 -5.09 -9.65
C ALA A 210 20.36 -6.11 -10.37
N GLU A 211 21.67 -5.88 -10.39
CA GLU A 211 22.62 -6.79 -11.02
C GLU A 211 22.76 -8.06 -10.15
N SER A 212 22.48 -9.20 -10.75
CA SER A 212 22.77 -10.50 -10.12
C SER A 212 24.29 -10.61 -9.95
N ILE A 213 24.74 -10.81 -8.71
CA ILE A 213 26.09 -11.29 -8.47
C ILE A 213 26.10 -12.73 -9.03
N GLU A 214 26.56 -12.90 -10.26
CA GLU A 214 26.97 -14.22 -10.72
C GLU A 214 28.06 -14.69 -9.76
N LYS A 215 27.69 -15.65 -8.90
CA LYS A 215 28.69 -16.39 -8.15
C LYS A 215 29.44 -17.24 -9.17
N GLY A 216 30.62 -16.74 -9.58
CA GLY A 216 31.63 -17.52 -10.29
C GLY A 216 32.11 -18.69 -9.42
#